data_80de8e94bc494430cd3f70d391cc18b7
#
_entry.id   80de8e94bc494430cd3f70d391cc18b7
#
_cell.length_a   1.000
_cell.length_b   1.000
_cell.length_c   1.000
_cell.angle_alpha   90.00
_cell.angle_beta   90.00
_cell.angle_gamma   90.00
#
_symmetry.space_group_name_H-M   'P 1'
#
loop_
_entity.id
_entity.type
_entity.pdbx_description
1 polymer ?
#
loop_
_entity_poly.entity_id
_entity_poly.type
_entity_poly.pdbx_seq_one_letter_code
_entity_poly.pdbx_strand_id
1 'polypeptide(L)'
;MKKKRRKKDPGTIFNPAMYLMILFLSIQLMLLFISYRRMSWLSETITDGMTDALLGAAVLDEEELYAYGRTDELLILYPKRKYDIFKDLLGQELGLTDSLQAVKGSVPVVDGSIKIEDFVVYSVNGSDVTVYDFDETGAYMTAVYAGQKDILTAPNGMIVRESSLFAKIRIPVRYMGVPLSVSRYHMVDIVDE
;
A
#
# COMPACT_ATOMS: atom_id res chain seq x y z
N MET A 1 15.66 76.11 -29.96
CA MET A 1 15.55 74.65 -30.05
C MET A 1 15.16 74.06 -28.66
N LYS A 2 13.91 73.60 -28.43
CA LYS A 2 13.47 72.98 -27.15
C LYS A 2 13.73 71.50 -27.24
N LYS A 3 14.64 70.93 -26.42
CA LYS A 3 14.90 69.52 -26.26
C LYS A 3 13.69 68.90 -25.60
N LYS A 4 12.86 68.10 -26.31
CA LYS A 4 11.78 67.27 -25.80
C LYS A 4 12.39 66.17 -24.92
N ARG A 5 12.26 66.30 -23.57
CA ARG A 5 12.56 65.21 -22.65
C ARG A 5 11.58 64.11 -22.93
N ARG A 6 12.04 62.92 -23.45
CA ARG A 6 11.26 61.69 -23.52
C ARG A 6 10.96 61.32 -22.09
N LYS A 7 9.67 61.35 -21.70
CA LYS A 7 9.16 60.67 -20.50
C LYS A 7 9.49 59.19 -20.68
N LYS A 8 10.32 58.65 -19.81
CA LYS A 8 10.48 57.18 -19.68
C LYS A 8 9.14 56.63 -19.21
N ASP A 9 8.50 55.83 -20.06
CA ASP A 9 7.26 55.11 -19.67
C ASP A 9 7.60 54.16 -18.53
N PRO A 10 6.92 54.28 -17.35
CA PRO A 10 7.15 53.39 -16.22
C PRO A 10 6.72 51.92 -16.51
N GLY A 11 5.96 51.70 -17.60
CA GLY A 11 5.53 50.36 -18.01
C GLY A 11 6.62 49.42 -18.51
N THR A 12 7.78 49.99 -18.99
CA THR A 12 8.89 49.19 -19.52
C THR A 12 9.74 48.49 -18.42
N ILE A 13 9.67 48.95 -17.17
CA ILE A 13 10.41 48.32 -16.05
C ILE A 13 9.61 47.19 -15.42
N PHE A 14 8.28 47.27 -15.45
CA PHE A 14 7.40 46.25 -14.91
C PHE A 14 7.39 44.94 -15.73
N ASN A 15 7.61 45.04 -17.02
CA ASN A 15 7.52 43.94 -17.97
C ASN A 15 8.52 42.80 -17.68
N PRO A 16 9.84 43.00 -17.54
CA PRO A 16 10.81 41.94 -17.30
C PRO A 16 10.66 41.31 -15.91
N ALA A 17 10.30 42.09 -14.89
CA ALA A 17 10.05 41.54 -13.54
C ALA A 17 8.82 40.64 -13.51
N MET A 18 7.76 40.99 -14.23
CA MET A 18 6.55 40.17 -14.35
C MET A 18 6.85 38.87 -15.10
N TYR A 19 7.63 38.88 -16.18
CA TYR A 19 8.06 37.68 -16.89
C TYR A 19 8.90 36.76 -15.99
N LEU A 20 9.85 37.30 -15.23
CA LEU A 20 10.64 36.51 -14.28
C LEU A 20 9.76 35.86 -13.18
N MET A 21 8.77 36.59 -12.67
CA MET A 21 7.84 36.07 -11.67
C MET A 21 6.97 34.94 -12.25
N ILE A 22 6.46 35.10 -13.48
CA ILE A 22 5.68 34.07 -14.17
C ILE A 22 6.55 32.82 -14.41
N LEU A 23 7.80 33.03 -14.88
CA LEU A 23 8.75 31.94 -15.09
C LEU A 23 9.04 31.19 -13.79
N PHE A 24 9.28 31.90 -12.69
CA PHE A 24 9.52 31.33 -11.37
C PHE A 24 8.30 30.49 -10.89
N LEU A 25 7.09 31.06 -11.00
CA LEU A 25 5.85 30.35 -10.65
C LEU A 25 5.64 29.10 -11.52
N SER A 26 5.95 29.20 -12.82
CA SER A 26 5.83 28.05 -13.74
C SER A 26 6.77 26.92 -13.36
N ILE A 27 8.03 27.25 -12.98
CA ILE A 27 9.01 26.26 -12.49
C ILE A 27 8.52 25.61 -11.18
N GLN A 28 7.99 26.40 -10.24
CA GLN A 28 7.46 25.86 -8.98
C GLN A 28 6.27 24.92 -9.21
N LEU A 29 5.33 25.29 -10.09
CA LEU A 29 4.20 24.46 -10.46
C LEU A 29 4.65 23.16 -11.14
N MET A 30 5.65 23.22 -12.02
CA MET A 30 6.23 22.06 -12.68
C MET A 30 6.88 21.11 -11.66
N LEU A 31 7.64 21.62 -10.70
CA LEU A 31 8.26 20.83 -9.64
C LEU A 31 7.20 20.17 -8.74
N LEU A 32 6.15 20.88 -8.38
CA LEU A 32 5.02 20.33 -7.64
C LEU A 32 4.32 19.20 -8.42
N PHE A 33 4.09 19.41 -9.72
CA PHE A 33 3.47 18.41 -10.57
C PHE A 33 4.32 17.14 -10.70
N ILE A 34 5.63 17.27 -10.91
CA ILE A 34 6.56 16.14 -10.96
C ILE A 34 6.55 15.38 -9.63
N SER A 35 6.59 16.11 -8.51
CA SER A 35 6.55 15.51 -7.17
C SER A 35 5.24 14.76 -6.92
N TYR A 36 4.10 15.34 -7.31
CA TYR A 36 2.79 14.68 -7.21
C TYR A 36 2.75 13.40 -8.04
N ARG A 37 3.17 13.44 -9.30
CA ARG A 37 3.22 12.27 -10.18
C ARG A 37 4.09 11.15 -9.60
N ARG A 38 5.23 11.50 -9.03
CA ARG A 38 6.13 10.54 -8.40
C ARG A 38 5.47 9.87 -7.18
N MET A 39 4.72 10.63 -6.36
CA MET A 39 4.00 10.08 -5.21
C MET A 39 2.81 9.21 -5.64
N SER A 40 2.08 9.58 -6.69
CA SER A 40 1.00 8.76 -7.25
C SER A 40 1.54 7.42 -7.75
N TRP A 41 2.58 7.45 -8.58
CA TRP A 41 3.23 6.24 -9.09
C TRP A 41 3.73 5.33 -7.96
N LEU A 42 4.37 5.91 -6.93
CA LEU A 42 4.81 5.16 -5.77
C LEU A 42 3.63 4.48 -5.04
N SER A 43 2.54 5.23 -4.85
CA SER A 43 1.33 4.70 -4.21
C SER A 43 0.73 3.52 -4.98
N GLU A 44 0.67 3.62 -6.31
CA GLU A 44 0.22 2.56 -7.20
C GLU A 44 1.14 1.34 -7.10
N THR A 45 2.46 1.51 -7.27
CA THR A 45 3.45 0.42 -7.19
C THR A 45 3.38 -0.34 -5.86
N ILE A 46 3.20 0.38 -4.74
CA ILE A 46 3.09 -0.25 -3.42
C ILE A 46 1.77 -1.00 -3.29
N THR A 47 0.69 -0.43 -3.78
CA THR A 47 -0.63 -1.08 -3.72
C THR A 47 -0.64 -2.34 -4.58
N ASP A 48 -0.08 -2.28 -5.79
CA ASP A 48 0.02 -3.41 -6.70
C ASP A 48 0.89 -4.52 -6.08
N GLY A 49 2.11 -4.20 -5.63
CA GLY A 49 2.99 -5.19 -4.99
C GLY A 49 2.40 -5.81 -3.72
N MET A 50 1.63 -5.03 -2.94
CA MET A 50 0.90 -5.56 -1.78
C MET A 50 -0.24 -6.48 -2.21
N THR A 51 -0.97 -6.14 -3.27
CA THR A 51 -2.05 -6.96 -3.82
C THR A 51 -1.50 -8.28 -4.36
N ASP A 52 -0.42 -8.23 -5.16
CA ASP A 52 0.22 -9.41 -5.72
C ASP A 52 0.77 -10.33 -4.62
N ALA A 53 1.37 -9.76 -3.57
CA ALA A 53 1.83 -10.51 -2.41
C ALA A 53 0.67 -11.19 -1.64
N LEU A 54 -0.48 -10.51 -1.49
CA LEU A 54 -1.67 -11.09 -0.87
C LEU A 54 -2.28 -12.19 -1.73
N LEU A 55 -2.40 -11.97 -3.04
CA LEU A 55 -2.89 -12.98 -3.98
C LEU A 55 -1.99 -14.21 -3.98
N GLY A 56 -0.67 -14.03 -4.01
CA GLY A 56 0.27 -15.14 -3.91
C GLY A 56 0.18 -15.91 -2.58
N ALA A 57 -0.07 -15.21 -1.48
CA ALA A 57 -0.31 -15.83 -0.17
C ALA A 57 -1.70 -16.51 -0.09
N ALA A 58 -2.68 -16.06 -0.87
CA ALA A 58 -4.02 -16.65 -0.93
C ALA A 58 -4.06 -17.98 -1.68
N VAL A 59 -3.04 -18.31 -2.48
CA VAL A 59 -2.97 -19.60 -3.19
C VAL A 59 -3.07 -20.74 -2.19
N LEU A 60 -3.99 -21.67 -2.45
CA LEU A 60 -4.22 -22.83 -1.60
C LEU A 60 -3.10 -23.86 -1.74
N ASP A 61 -2.71 -24.44 -0.62
CA ASP A 61 -1.82 -25.59 -0.61
C ASP A 61 -2.54 -26.86 -1.09
N GLU A 62 -1.77 -27.86 -1.50
CA GLU A 62 -2.32 -29.15 -1.95
C GLU A 62 -3.24 -29.79 -0.88
N GLU A 63 -2.87 -29.66 0.40
CA GLU A 63 -3.67 -30.16 1.52
C GLU A 63 -4.97 -29.36 1.74
N GLU A 64 -4.91 -28.04 1.55
CA GLU A 64 -6.08 -27.15 1.62
C GLU A 64 -7.03 -27.43 0.45
N LEU A 65 -6.50 -27.61 -0.77
CA LEU A 65 -7.28 -28.03 -1.93
C LEU A 65 -7.95 -29.41 -1.73
N TYR A 66 -7.22 -30.35 -1.12
CA TYR A 66 -7.80 -31.68 -0.81
C TYR A 66 -8.91 -31.59 0.24
N ALA A 67 -8.74 -30.73 1.25
CA ALA A 67 -9.78 -30.48 2.25
C ALA A 67 -11.02 -29.84 1.62
N TYR A 68 -10.84 -28.86 0.74
CA TYR A 68 -11.91 -28.25 -0.04
C TYR A 68 -12.73 -29.25 -0.85
N GLY A 69 -12.06 -30.14 -1.59
CA GLY A 69 -12.74 -31.19 -2.38
C GLY A 69 -13.57 -32.18 -1.57
N ARG A 70 -13.44 -32.15 -0.23
CA ARG A 70 -14.23 -32.99 0.68
C ARG A 70 -15.38 -32.26 1.37
N THR A 71 -15.21 -30.98 1.64
CA THR A 71 -16.12 -30.17 2.48
C THR A 71 -16.86 -29.10 1.70
N ASP A 72 -16.42 -28.81 0.48
CA ASP A 72 -16.90 -27.69 -0.34
C ASP A 72 -16.74 -26.31 0.36
N GLU A 73 -15.75 -26.23 1.26
CA GLU A 73 -15.42 -25.05 2.06
C GLU A 73 -13.93 -24.77 2.03
N LEU A 74 -13.58 -23.52 1.71
CA LEU A 74 -12.18 -23.05 1.62
C LEU A 74 -11.62 -22.78 3.03
N LEU A 75 -11.14 -23.83 3.69
CA LEU A 75 -10.52 -23.75 5.01
C LEU A 75 -9.04 -23.42 4.90
N ILE A 76 -8.58 -22.43 5.67
CA ILE A 76 -7.16 -22.13 5.78
C ILE A 76 -6.57 -22.94 6.93
N LEU A 77 -5.74 -23.92 6.58
CA LEU A 77 -5.13 -24.85 7.54
C LEU A 77 -3.83 -24.29 8.13
N TYR A 78 -3.09 -23.51 7.36
CA TYR A 78 -1.75 -23.04 7.73
C TYR A 78 -1.64 -21.51 7.72
N PRO A 79 -2.30 -20.79 8.65
CA PRO A 79 -2.33 -19.32 8.64
C PRO A 79 -0.93 -18.70 8.78
N LYS A 80 -0.02 -19.32 9.55
CA LYS A 80 1.37 -18.88 9.69
C LYS A 80 2.12 -18.92 8.35
N ARG A 81 1.90 -19.94 7.55
CA ARG A 81 2.51 -20.07 6.22
C ARG A 81 2.03 -18.98 5.28
N LYS A 82 0.74 -18.60 5.34
CA LYS A 82 0.20 -17.48 4.56
C LYS A 82 0.89 -16.16 4.90
N TYR A 83 1.13 -15.89 6.19
CA TYR A 83 1.89 -14.73 6.64
C TYR A 83 3.33 -14.74 6.11
N ASP A 84 4.02 -15.87 6.21
CA ASP A 84 5.42 -15.98 5.77
C ASP A 84 5.53 -15.80 4.25
N ILE A 85 4.64 -16.41 3.46
CA ILE A 85 4.56 -16.22 1.99
C ILE A 85 4.28 -14.75 1.66
N PHE A 86 3.29 -14.13 2.32
CA PHE A 86 3.00 -12.71 2.11
C PHE A 86 4.21 -11.83 2.34
N LYS A 87 4.92 -12.05 3.45
CA LYS A 87 6.12 -11.27 3.80
C LYS A 87 7.22 -11.43 2.75
N ASP A 88 7.48 -12.66 2.32
CA ASP A 88 8.52 -12.97 1.33
C ASP A 88 8.18 -12.36 -0.04
N LEU A 89 6.94 -12.52 -0.50
CA LEU A 89 6.48 -11.93 -1.77
C LEU A 89 6.48 -10.41 -1.73
N LEU A 90 6.02 -9.81 -0.63
CA LEU A 90 6.07 -8.35 -0.44
C LEU A 90 7.51 -7.82 -0.54
N GLY A 91 8.46 -8.57 0.04
CA GLY A 91 9.89 -8.27 -0.08
C GLY A 91 10.37 -8.34 -1.53
N GLN A 92 9.98 -9.36 -2.29
CA GLN A 92 10.35 -9.55 -3.68
C GLN A 92 9.73 -8.48 -4.60
N GLU A 93 8.41 -8.24 -4.51
CA GLU A 93 7.68 -7.28 -5.34
C GLU A 93 8.19 -5.85 -5.16
N LEU A 94 8.52 -5.46 -3.94
CA LEU A 94 9.02 -4.13 -3.64
C LEU A 94 10.55 -4.02 -3.65
N GLY A 95 11.27 -5.11 -3.95
CA GLY A 95 12.73 -5.13 -3.98
C GLY A 95 13.36 -4.81 -2.62
N LEU A 96 12.82 -5.40 -1.55
CA LEU A 96 13.28 -5.22 -0.17
C LEU A 96 14.17 -6.40 0.28
N THR A 97 14.86 -6.21 1.39
CA THR A 97 15.55 -7.30 2.09
C THR A 97 14.55 -8.19 2.85
N ASP A 98 14.99 -9.34 3.36
CA ASP A 98 14.19 -10.24 4.21
C ASP A 98 13.64 -9.55 5.48
N SER A 99 14.30 -8.47 5.91
CA SER A 99 13.83 -7.59 7.00
C SER A 99 12.94 -6.44 6.53
N LEU A 100 12.44 -6.48 5.30
CA LEU A 100 11.61 -5.47 4.63
C LEU A 100 12.27 -4.08 4.58
N GLN A 101 13.60 -4.02 4.55
CA GLN A 101 14.34 -2.77 4.39
C GLN A 101 14.55 -2.46 2.92
N ALA A 102 14.41 -1.20 2.55
CA ALA A 102 14.67 -0.73 1.20
C ALA A 102 16.14 -0.97 0.81
N VAL A 103 16.33 -1.65 -0.30
CA VAL A 103 17.65 -1.81 -0.92
C VAL A 103 17.95 -0.55 -1.74
N LYS A 104 19.22 -0.11 -1.73
CA LYS A 104 19.64 1.05 -2.52
C LYS A 104 19.41 0.78 -4.01
N GLY A 105 18.46 1.51 -4.60
CA GLY A 105 18.04 1.34 -6.00
C GLY A 105 16.71 0.61 -6.21
N SER A 106 16.11 0.06 -5.14
CA SER A 106 14.73 -0.41 -5.13
C SER A 106 13.74 0.78 -5.17
N VAL A 107 12.52 0.61 -4.75
CA VAL A 107 11.51 1.68 -4.76
C VAL A 107 12.10 2.99 -4.19
N PRO A 108 12.36 4.02 -5.02
CA PRO A 108 13.33 5.08 -4.70
C PRO A 108 12.87 6.10 -3.66
N VAL A 109 11.78 5.83 -2.95
CA VAL A 109 11.17 6.77 -1.99
C VAL A 109 10.94 6.15 -0.62
N VAL A 110 11.14 4.83 -0.47
CA VAL A 110 11.06 4.17 0.84
C VAL A 110 12.32 4.52 1.65
N ASP A 111 12.14 5.14 2.80
CA ASP A 111 13.22 5.61 3.68
C ASP A 111 13.25 4.78 4.97
N GLY A 112 13.73 3.55 4.85
CA GLY A 112 13.84 2.64 5.99
C GLY A 112 13.19 1.28 5.77
N SER A 113 12.60 0.71 6.82
CA SER A 113 11.93 -0.59 6.81
C SER A 113 10.42 -0.43 6.72
N ILE A 114 9.80 -1.18 5.82
CA ILE A 114 8.34 -1.34 5.78
C ILE A 114 7.94 -2.21 6.99
N LYS A 115 6.85 -1.81 7.66
CA LYS A 115 6.28 -2.57 8.77
C LYS A 115 4.94 -3.16 8.37
N ILE A 116 4.75 -4.44 8.64
CA ILE A 116 3.42 -5.06 8.59
C ILE A 116 2.75 -4.69 9.91
N GLU A 117 1.72 -3.83 9.86
CA GLU A 117 1.00 -3.37 11.07
C GLU A 117 -0.05 -4.40 11.50
N ASP A 118 -0.79 -4.91 10.53
CA ASP A 118 -1.81 -5.92 10.74
C ASP A 118 -1.73 -6.93 9.59
N PHE A 119 -1.81 -8.21 9.91
CA PHE A 119 -2.07 -9.28 8.97
C PHE A 119 -3.09 -10.22 9.57
N VAL A 120 -4.25 -10.32 8.95
CA VAL A 120 -5.37 -11.08 9.49
C VAL A 120 -5.82 -12.12 8.46
N VAL A 121 -5.94 -13.35 8.93
CA VAL A 121 -6.46 -14.47 8.14
C VAL A 121 -7.86 -14.80 8.65
N TYR A 122 -8.83 -14.76 7.77
CA TYR A 122 -10.20 -15.17 8.02
C TYR A 122 -10.43 -16.54 7.39
N SER A 123 -10.73 -17.55 8.18
CA SER A 123 -11.11 -18.88 7.70
C SER A 123 -12.59 -19.10 8.00
N VAL A 124 -13.39 -19.19 6.96
CA VAL A 124 -14.84 -19.37 7.05
C VAL A 124 -15.17 -20.85 6.96
N ASN A 125 -15.95 -21.36 7.93
CA ASN A 125 -16.42 -22.73 8.00
C ASN A 125 -17.93 -22.70 8.30
N GLY A 126 -18.76 -22.97 7.33
CA GLY A 126 -20.22 -22.82 7.44
C GLY A 126 -20.60 -21.39 7.79
N SER A 127 -21.20 -21.21 8.98
CA SER A 127 -21.58 -19.90 9.52
C SER A 127 -20.50 -19.27 10.42
N ASP A 128 -19.46 -20.01 10.75
CA ASP A 128 -18.47 -19.62 11.73
C ASP A 128 -17.24 -19.00 11.04
N VAL A 129 -16.63 -18.02 11.70
CA VAL A 129 -15.41 -17.39 11.21
C VAL A 129 -14.31 -17.54 12.24
N THR A 130 -13.22 -18.20 11.86
CA THR A 130 -12.00 -18.25 12.65
C THR A 130 -11.07 -17.15 12.18
N VAL A 131 -10.64 -16.30 13.09
CA VAL A 131 -9.76 -15.17 12.83
C VAL A 131 -8.39 -15.47 13.43
N TYR A 132 -7.36 -15.35 12.62
CA TYR A 132 -5.95 -15.42 13.03
C TYR A 132 -5.35 -14.03 12.83
N ASP A 133 -5.09 -13.35 13.94
CA ASP A 133 -4.58 -11.99 13.97
C ASP A 133 -3.10 -11.99 14.31
N PHE A 134 -2.26 -11.55 13.36
CA PHE A 134 -0.80 -11.58 13.44
C PHE A 134 -0.23 -10.24 13.89
N ASP A 135 0.69 -10.28 14.83
CA ASP A 135 1.48 -9.14 15.24
C ASP A 135 2.69 -8.88 14.31
N GLU A 136 3.43 -7.80 14.57
CA GLU A 136 4.63 -7.40 13.81
C GLU A 136 5.73 -8.47 13.82
N THR A 137 5.73 -9.41 14.77
CA THR A 137 6.72 -10.50 14.89
C THR A 137 6.33 -11.75 14.14
N GLY A 138 5.07 -11.81 13.67
CA GLY A 138 4.46 -12.98 13.04
C GLY A 138 4.00 -14.02 14.05
N ALA A 139 3.86 -13.68 15.32
CA ALA A 139 3.05 -14.43 16.28
C ALA A 139 1.58 -14.05 16.07
N TYR A 140 0.67 -14.99 16.34
CA TYR A 140 -0.75 -14.74 16.12
C TYR A 140 -1.63 -15.20 17.28
N MET A 141 -2.75 -14.52 17.42
CA MET A 141 -3.86 -14.92 18.27
C MET A 141 -4.98 -15.51 17.42
N THR A 142 -5.73 -16.45 18.00
CA THR A 142 -6.87 -17.09 17.32
C THR A 142 -8.14 -16.78 18.08
N ALA A 143 -9.18 -16.35 17.35
CA ALA A 143 -10.52 -16.16 17.88
C ALA A 143 -11.55 -16.83 16.95
N VAL A 144 -12.55 -17.48 17.54
CA VAL A 144 -13.65 -18.09 16.78
C VAL A 144 -14.93 -17.30 17.03
N TYR A 145 -15.54 -16.85 15.95
CA TYR A 145 -16.78 -16.09 15.94
C TYR A 145 -17.90 -16.95 15.35
N ALA A 146 -18.65 -17.62 16.23
CA ALA A 146 -19.74 -18.52 15.83
C ALA A 146 -20.93 -17.74 15.24
N GLY A 147 -21.41 -18.17 14.09
CA GLY A 147 -22.56 -17.56 13.42
C GLY A 147 -22.33 -16.14 12.90
N GLN A 148 -21.07 -15.72 12.71
CA GLN A 148 -20.72 -14.34 12.34
C GLN A 148 -20.33 -14.17 10.86
N LYS A 149 -20.45 -15.19 10.04
CA LYS A 149 -20.35 -15.04 8.58
C LYS A 149 -21.37 -14.01 8.10
N ASP A 150 -21.01 -13.16 7.17
CA ASP A 150 -21.81 -12.03 6.65
C ASP A 150 -22.13 -10.91 7.67
N ILE A 151 -21.60 -11.00 8.89
CA ILE A 151 -21.77 -10.00 9.96
C ILE A 151 -20.43 -9.42 10.40
N LEU A 152 -19.41 -10.28 10.54
CA LEU A 152 -18.08 -9.86 10.96
C LEU A 152 -17.49 -8.87 9.97
N THR A 153 -16.97 -7.77 10.49
CA THR A 153 -16.38 -6.70 9.69
C THR A 153 -14.87 -6.69 9.87
N ALA A 154 -14.12 -6.71 8.78
CA ALA A 154 -12.68 -6.55 8.76
C ALA A 154 -12.27 -5.09 9.08
N PRO A 155 -11.00 -4.82 9.43
CA PRO A 155 -10.53 -3.47 9.79
C PRO A 155 -10.71 -2.40 8.70
N ASN A 156 -10.86 -2.81 7.45
CA ASN A 156 -11.15 -1.93 6.31
C ASN A 156 -12.65 -1.62 6.12
N GLY A 157 -13.52 -2.18 6.96
CA GLY A 157 -14.97 -2.01 6.87
C GLY A 157 -15.67 -3.00 5.93
N MET A 158 -14.94 -3.93 5.30
CA MET A 158 -15.53 -4.97 4.46
C MET A 158 -16.12 -6.08 5.34
N ILE A 159 -17.24 -6.65 4.90
CA ILE A 159 -17.88 -7.78 5.57
C ILE A 159 -17.20 -9.08 5.12
N VAL A 160 -16.84 -9.93 6.08
CA VAL A 160 -16.23 -11.24 5.82
C VAL A 160 -17.32 -12.23 5.38
N ARG A 161 -17.27 -12.62 4.13
CA ARG A 161 -18.20 -13.56 3.51
C ARG A 161 -17.57 -14.90 3.21
N GLU A 162 -16.30 -14.88 2.87
CA GLU A 162 -15.51 -16.02 2.45
C GLU A 162 -14.17 -15.99 3.17
N SER A 163 -13.44 -17.10 3.10
CA SER A 163 -12.06 -17.12 3.60
C SER A 163 -11.24 -16.08 2.87
N SER A 164 -10.51 -15.26 3.62
CA SER A 164 -9.86 -14.07 3.07
C SER A 164 -8.62 -13.69 3.86
N LEU A 165 -7.74 -12.94 3.21
CA LEU A 165 -6.53 -12.37 3.79
C LEU A 165 -6.64 -10.84 3.82
N PHE A 166 -6.37 -10.25 4.95
CA PHE A 166 -6.25 -8.80 5.10
C PHE A 166 -4.84 -8.44 5.53
N ALA A 167 -4.26 -7.42 4.93
CA ALA A 167 -3.00 -6.88 5.39
C ALA A 167 -3.04 -5.36 5.45
N LYS A 168 -2.29 -4.81 6.41
CA LYS A 168 -2.02 -3.39 6.53
C LYS A 168 -0.53 -3.19 6.75
N ILE A 169 0.08 -2.37 5.90
CA ILE A 169 1.51 -2.06 5.97
C ILE A 169 1.72 -0.57 6.21
N ARG A 170 2.78 -0.24 6.92
CA ARG A 170 3.27 1.12 7.11
C ARG A 170 4.59 1.30 6.38
N ILE A 171 4.65 2.34 5.56
CA ILE A 171 5.76 2.63 4.67
C ILE A 171 6.37 3.96 5.07
N PRO A 172 7.61 4.00 5.52
CA PRO A 172 8.33 5.24 5.70
C PRO A 172 8.74 5.80 4.34
N VAL A 173 8.34 7.01 4.03
CA VAL A 173 8.66 7.71 2.78
C VAL A 173 9.31 9.05 3.06
N ARG A 174 10.15 9.53 2.12
CA ARG A 174 10.71 10.86 2.19
C ARG A 174 10.16 11.72 1.06
N TYR A 175 9.42 12.76 1.41
CA TYR A 175 8.87 13.71 0.46
C TYR A 175 9.50 15.08 0.65
N MET A 176 10.16 15.61 -0.38
CA MET A 176 10.87 16.88 -0.34
C MET A 176 11.84 17.04 0.85
N GLY A 177 12.49 15.94 1.25
CA GLY A 177 13.40 15.90 2.40
C GLY A 177 12.70 15.71 3.76
N VAL A 178 11.37 15.74 3.84
CA VAL A 178 10.59 15.54 5.05
C VAL A 178 10.25 14.05 5.19
N PRO A 179 10.58 13.40 6.33
CA PRO A 179 10.16 12.03 6.59
C PRO A 179 8.65 11.99 6.87
N LEU A 180 7.96 11.11 6.19
CA LEU A 180 6.53 10.85 6.34
C LEU A 180 6.30 9.35 6.50
N SER A 181 5.14 8.99 7.01
CA SER A 181 4.71 7.59 7.10
C SER A 181 3.33 7.45 6.46
N VAL A 182 3.21 6.50 5.56
CA VAL A 182 1.96 6.23 4.83
C VAL A 182 1.54 4.79 5.12
N SER A 183 0.30 4.60 5.55
CA SER A 183 -0.27 3.26 5.71
C SER A 183 -1.09 2.89 4.47
N ARG A 184 -1.00 1.62 4.08
CA ARG A 184 -1.80 0.99 3.03
C ARG A 184 -2.40 -0.29 3.58
N TYR A 185 -3.60 -0.59 3.15
CA TYR A 185 -4.29 -1.85 3.49
C TYR A 185 -4.97 -2.41 2.25
N HIS A 186 -5.06 -3.73 2.22
CA HIS A 186 -5.79 -4.46 1.19
C HIS A 186 -6.37 -5.74 1.77
N MET A 187 -7.43 -6.25 1.15
CA MET A 187 -8.05 -7.52 1.48
C MET A 187 -8.33 -8.27 0.20
N VAL A 188 -8.05 -9.56 0.19
CA VAL A 188 -8.35 -10.46 -0.92
C VAL A 188 -9.15 -11.64 -0.40
N ASP A 189 -10.21 -11.99 -1.12
CA ASP A 189 -10.97 -13.20 -0.85
C ASP A 189 -10.30 -14.38 -1.55
N ILE A 190 -10.31 -15.53 -0.90
CA ILE A 190 -9.87 -16.78 -1.49
C ILE A 190 -11.07 -17.35 -2.20
N VAL A 191 -11.11 -17.18 -3.52
CA VAL A 191 -12.17 -17.69 -4.38
C VAL A 191 -11.68 -18.90 -5.15
N ASP A 192 -12.60 -19.83 -5.39
CA ASP A 192 -12.41 -20.92 -6.33
C ASP A 192 -12.80 -20.40 -7.73
N GLU A 193 -11.86 -20.43 -8.68
CA GLU A 193 -12.12 -20.12 -10.10
C GLU A 193 -12.48 -21.37 -10.88
#